data_5af83383ea498874ae474e394ec717d1
#
_entry.id   5af83383ea498874ae474e394ec717d1
#
_cell.length_a   1.000
_cell.length_b   1.000
_cell.length_c   1.000
_cell.angle_alpha   90.00
_cell.angle_beta   90.00
_cell.angle_gamma   90.00
#
_symmetry.space_group_name_H-M   'P 1'
#
loop_
_entity.id
_entity.type
_entity.pdbx_description
1 polymer ?
#
loop_
_entity_poly.entity_id
_entity_poly.type
_entity_poly.pdbx_seq_one_letter_code
_entity_poly.pdbx_strand_id
1 'polypeptide(L)'
;MTDDFYCDEALSGRTKVTVVMETEDVLAFEHTRPFWPVHIVVVPKRHVPSLVDLGEASEDLLYRVIEVVRQVAAEVEREHGACRVLTNLGRYQDSKHPHFHVCSGPLTSPGPGAMADRNQSTSRREGP
;
A
#
# COMPACT_ATOMS: atom_id res chain seq x y z
N MET A 1 8.36 -11.70 -15.43
CA MET A 1 7.80 -11.18 -14.24
C MET A 1 7.07 -9.89 -14.50
N THR A 2 5.97 -9.74 -13.93
CA THR A 2 5.23 -8.53 -14.17
C THR A 2 5.46 -7.57 -13.05
N ASP A 3 5.08 -6.33 -13.30
CA ASP A 3 5.21 -5.29 -12.31
C ASP A 3 3.96 -5.17 -11.45
N ASP A 4 3.00 -6.06 -11.64
CA ASP A 4 1.73 -5.94 -10.97
C ASP A 4 1.45 -7.18 -10.11
N PHE A 5 2.16 -7.25 -8.98
CA PHE A 5 1.97 -8.34 -8.04
C PHE A 5 0.51 -8.45 -7.59
N TYR A 6 -0.13 -7.30 -7.39
CA TYR A 6 -1.48 -7.31 -6.81
C TYR A 6 -2.50 -7.92 -7.76
N CYS A 7 -2.43 -7.59 -9.04
CA CYS A 7 -3.33 -8.20 -10.01
C CYS A 7 -2.94 -9.64 -10.31
N ASP A 8 -1.64 -9.88 -10.45
CA ASP A 8 -1.18 -11.18 -10.93
C ASP A 8 -1.16 -12.25 -9.85
N GLU A 9 -0.95 -11.85 -8.61
CA GLU A 9 -0.81 -12.83 -7.54
C GLU A 9 -1.90 -12.71 -6.49
N ALA A 10 -1.98 -11.56 -5.81
CA ALA A 10 -2.89 -11.44 -4.68
C ALA A 10 -4.35 -11.43 -5.11
N LEU A 11 -4.68 -10.60 -6.09
CA LEU A 11 -6.08 -10.48 -6.53
C LEU A 11 -6.54 -11.70 -7.32
N SER A 12 -5.60 -12.36 -8.01
CA SER A 12 -5.94 -13.55 -8.77
C SER A 12 -6.03 -14.80 -7.91
N GLY A 13 -5.59 -14.72 -6.65
CA GLY A 13 -5.62 -15.86 -5.75
C GLY A 13 -4.42 -16.77 -5.85
N ARG A 14 -3.43 -16.44 -6.68
CA ARG A 14 -2.27 -17.29 -6.80
C ARG A 14 -1.37 -17.27 -5.57
N THR A 15 -1.33 -16.13 -4.88
CA THR A 15 -0.60 -16.03 -3.64
C THR A 15 -1.62 -15.80 -2.53
N LYS A 16 -1.62 -16.64 -1.53
CA LYS A 16 -2.55 -16.48 -0.42
C LYS A 16 -2.10 -15.32 0.45
N VAL A 17 -3.06 -14.51 0.84
CA VAL A 17 -2.80 -13.37 1.70
C VAL A 17 -3.75 -13.41 2.88
N THR A 18 -3.37 -12.75 3.97
CA THR A 18 -4.22 -12.63 5.14
C THR A 18 -5.08 -11.38 4.98
N VAL A 19 -6.35 -11.59 4.73
CA VAL A 19 -7.27 -10.50 4.44
C VAL A 19 -7.65 -9.79 5.72
N VAL A 20 -7.53 -8.46 5.71
CA VAL A 20 -7.93 -7.61 6.83
C VAL A 20 -9.34 -7.07 6.59
N MET A 21 -9.62 -6.66 5.37
CA MET A 21 -10.92 -6.12 5.01
C MET A 21 -11.10 -6.27 3.50
N GLU A 22 -12.30 -6.55 3.09
CA GLU A 22 -12.57 -6.69 1.67
C GLU A 22 -13.95 -6.16 1.35
N THR A 23 -14.03 -5.38 0.26
CA THR A 23 -15.31 -4.93 -0.27
C THR A 23 -15.41 -5.41 -1.71
N GLU A 24 -16.48 -5.04 -2.37
CA GLU A 24 -16.63 -5.41 -3.77
C GLU A 24 -15.51 -4.85 -4.63
N ASP A 25 -15.00 -3.67 -4.28
CA ASP A 25 -14.04 -2.95 -5.11
C ASP A 25 -12.63 -2.88 -4.55
N VAL A 26 -12.42 -3.25 -3.29
CA VAL A 26 -11.15 -2.98 -2.61
C VAL A 26 -10.75 -4.17 -1.75
N LEU A 27 -9.47 -4.45 -1.71
CA LEU A 27 -8.92 -5.50 -0.86
C LEU A 27 -7.85 -4.91 0.04
N ALA A 28 -7.92 -5.22 1.33
CA ALA A 28 -6.89 -4.85 2.30
C ALA A 28 -6.36 -6.14 2.91
N PHE A 29 -5.04 -6.29 2.94
CA PHE A 29 -4.43 -7.52 3.42
C PHE A 29 -3.07 -7.23 4.03
N GLU A 30 -2.59 -8.15 4.87
CA GLU A 30 -1.27 -8.01 5.47
C GLU A 30 -0.22 -8.19 4.40
N HIS A 31 0.78 -7.30 4.39
CA HIS A 31 1.84 -7.34 3.39
C HIS A 31 2.58 -8.67 3.51
N THR A 32 2.87 -9.30 2.38
CA THR A 32 3.52 -10.61 2.37
C THR A 32 4.98 -10.53 2.78
N ARG A 33 5.60 -9.35 2.65
CA ARG A 33 6.98 -9.12 3.10
C ARG A 33 7.00 -7.83 3.89
N PRO A 34 6.47 -7.83 5.12
CA PRO A 34 6.26 -6.59 5.83
C PRO A 34 7.57 -5.87 6.15
N PHE A 35 7.53 -4.56 6.04
CA PHE A 35 8.68 -3.71 6.35
C PHE A 35 8.50 -3.04 7.71
N TRP A 36 7.33 -3.16 8.30
CA TRP A 36 7.01 -2.64 9.63
C TRP A 36 6.29 -3.72 10.41
N PRO A 37 6.32 -3.65 11.75
CA PRO A 37 5.60 -4.64 12.56
C PRO A 37 4.12 -4.75 12.20
N VAL A 38 3.49 -3.62 11.86
CA VAL A 38 2.13 -3.63 11.31
C VAL A 38 2.25 -3.07 9.91
N HIS A 39 1.87 -3.85 8.92
CA HIS A 39 2.03 -3.40 7.53
C HIS A 39 0.90 -4.01 6.71
N ILE A 40 -0.13 -3.21 6.49
CA ILE A 40 -1.31 -3.61 5.73
C ILE A 40 -1.29 -2.87 4.41
N VAL A 41 -1.72 -3.53 3.35
CA VAL A 41 -1.76 -2.93 2.02
C VAL A 41 -3.22 -2.86 1.59
N VAL A 42 -3.62 -1.72 1.04
CA VAL A 42 -4.97 -1.52 0.54
C VAL A 42 -4.87 -1.26 -0.95
N VAL A 43 -5.57 -2.05 -1.74
CA VAL A 43 -5.53 -1.95 -3.21
C VAL A 43 -6.92 -2.02 -3.81
N PRO A 44 -7.15 -1.31 -4.91
CA PRO A 44 -8.39 -1.51 -5.66
C PRO A 44 -8.31 -2.86 -6.36
N LYS A 45 -9.44 -3.52 -6.49
CA LYS A 45 -9.49 -4.81 -7.21
C LYS A 45 -9.38 -4.60 -8.71
N ARG A 46 -9.84 -3.44 -9.19
CA ARG A 46 -9.73 -3.10 -10.59
C ARG A 46 -8.35 -2.51 -10.86
N HIS A 47 -7.75 -2.88 -11.98
CA HIS A 47 -6.44 -2.36 -12.31
C HIS A 47 -6.49 -0.86 -12.57
N VAL A 48 -5.57 -0.13 -11.95
CA VAL A 48 -5.40 1.31 -12.11
C VAL A 48 -3.90 1.55 -12.15
N PRO A 49 -3.40 2.37 -13.05
CA PRO A 49 -1.94 2.54 -13.16
C PRO A 49 -1.29 3.20 -11.95
N SER A 50 -1.87 4.27 -11.42
CA SER A 50 -1.29 4.94 -10.26
C SER A 50 -2.27 5.92 -9.68
N LEU A 51 -1.90 6.52 -8.57
CA LEU A 51 -2.72 7.54 -7.93
C LEU A 51 -2.91 8.76 -8.82
N VAL A 52 -1.91 9.10 -9.62
CA VAL A 52 -2.00 10.29 -10.48
C VAL A 52 -2.48 9.96 -11.88
N ASP A 53 -2.67 8.69 -12.19
CA ASP A 53 -3.18 8.26 -13.49
C ASP A 53 -4.16 7.13 -13.23
N LEU A 54 -5.45 7.47 -13.19
CA LEU A 54 -6.48 6.50 -12.89
C LEU A 54 -6.85 5.64 -14.09
N GLY A 55 -6.28 5.95 -15.26
CA GLY A 55 -6.62 5.22 -16.46
C GLY A 55 -8.08 5.46 -16.79
N GLU A 56 -8.85 4.38 -16.95
CA GLU A 56 -10.26 4.50 -17.25
C GLU A 56 -11.14 4.40 -16.00
N ALA A 57 -10.53 4.31 -14.81
CA ALA A 57 -11.29 4.21 -13.60
C ALA A 57 -11.82 5.58 -13.20
N SER A 58 -12.93 5.57 -12.48
CA SER A 58 -13.55 6.83 -12.04
C SER A 58 -13.00 7.26 -10.69
N GLU A 59 -13.27 8.51 -10.36
CA GLU A 59 -12.90 9.02 -9.04
C GLU A 59 -13.68 8.33 -7.93
N ASP A 60 -14.84 7.74 -8.26
CA ASP A 60 -15.59 6.98 -7.26
C ASP A 60 -14.79 5.78 -6.77
N LEU A 61 -14.04 5.14 -7.64
CA LEU A 61 -13.21 4.03 -7.21
C LEU A 61 -12.15 4.50 -6.23
N LEU A 62 -11.53 5.63 -6.52
CA LEU A 62 -10.54 6.18 -5.61
C LEU A 62 -11.17 6.49 -4.25
N TYR A 63 -12.37 7.04 -4.24
CA TYR A 63 -13.06 7.32 -2.99
C TYR A 63 -13.29 6.04 -2.19
N ARG A 64 -13.68 4.95 -2.86
CA ARG A 64 -13.90 3.69 -2.18
C ARG A 64 -12.62 3.11 -1.59
N VAL A 65 -11.50 3.28 -2.29
CA VAL A 65 -10.21 2.87 -1.77
C VAL A 65 -9.88 3.68 -0.52
N ILE A 66 -10.07 4.99 -0.57
CA ILE A 66 -9.77 5.86 0.56
C ILE A 66 -10.67 5.51 1.76
N GLU A 67 -11.92 5.13 1.52
CA GLU A 67 -12.79 4.72 2.61
C GLU A 67 -12.24 3.51 3.35
N VAL A 68 -11.73 2.53 2.61
CA VAL A 68 -11.12 1.36 3.24
C VAL A 68 -9.84 1.75 3.96
N VAL A 69 -9.01 2.62 3.35
CA VAL A 69 -7.81 3.12 4.01
C VAL A 69 -8.16 3.76 5.35
N ARG A 70 -9.21 4.59 5.37
CA ARG A 70 -9.62 5.26 6.61
C ARG A 70 -10.03 4.26 7.68
N GLN A 71 -10.79 3.25 7.31
CA GLN A 71 -11.25 2.26 8.28
C GLN A 71 -10.09 1.42 8.82
N VAL A 72 -9.20 1.00 7.94
CA VAL A 72 -8.05 0.21 8.37
C VAL A 72 -7.11 1.06 9.22
N ALA A 73 -6.88 2.30 8.82
CA ALA A 73 -5.99 3.19 9.58
C ALA A 73 -6.56 3.49 10.95
N ALA A 74 -7.87 3.69 11.05
CA ALA A 74 -8.49 3.95 12.35
C ALA A 74 -8.30 2.76 13.30
N GLU A 75 -8.40 1.55 12.75
CA GLU A 75 -8.19 0.35 13.55
C GLU A 75 -6.74 0.25 14.03
N VAL A 76 -5.79 0.49 13.13
CA VAL A 76 -4.37 0.43 13.48
C VAL A 76 -4.04 1.49 14.53
N GLU A 77 -4.54 2.70 14.34
CA GLU A 77 -4.28 3.78 15.29
C GLU A 77 -4.85 3.42 16.67
N ARG A 78 -6.04 2.85 16.71
CA ARG A 78 -6.66 2.49 17.98
C ARG A 78 -5.87 1.40 18.69
N GLU A 79 -5.39 0.41 17.96
CA GLU A 79 -4.70 -0.71 18.57
C GLU A 79 -3.25 -0.43 18.92
N HIS A 80 -2.60 0.41 18.16
CA HIS A 80 -1.17 0.61 18.29
C HIS A 80 -0.77 2.02 18.69
N GLY A 81 -1.74 2.92 18.76
CA GLY A 81 -1.48 4.29 19.22
C GLY A 81 -0.95 5.22 18.16
N ALA A 82 -0.55 4.69 17.01
CA ALA A 82 0.00 5.49 15.92
C ALA A 82 -0.16 4.74 14.61
N CYS A 83 -0.24 5.49 13.54
CA CYS A 83 -0.42 4.90 12.22
C CYS A 83 0.12 5.86 11.17
N ARG A 84 0.76 5.33 10.15
CA ARG A 84 1.13 6.14 9.00
C ARG A 84 0.51 5.51 7.75
N VAL A 85 0.12 6.38 6.83
CA VAL A 85 -0.45 5.96 5.56
C VAL A 85 0.40 6.57 4.47
N LEU A 86 0.84 5.75 3.53
CA LEU A 86 1.64 6.27 2.43
C LEU A 86 1.38 5.48 1.16
N THR A 87 1.68 6.10 0.04
CA THR A 87 1.68 5.44 -1.25
C THR A 87 2.85 5.97 -2.04
N ASN A 88 3.39 5.16 -2.93
CA ASN A 88 4.57 5.52 -3.69
C ASN A 88 4.21 5.73 -5.15
N LEU A 89 4.92 6.67 -5.77
CA LEU A 89 4.70 7.03 -7.16
C LEU A 89 6.02 6.96 -7.91
N GLY A 90 5.91 6.83 -9.23
CA GLY A 90 7.07 6.83 -10.08
C GLY A 90 7.98 5.65 -9.76
N ARG A 91 9.26 5.91 -9.68
CA ARG A 91 10.22 4.82 -9.45
C ARG A 91 10.16 4.24 -8.05
N TYR A 92 9.46 4.90 -7.12
CA TYR A 92 9.24 4.31 -5.80
C TYR A 92 8.05 3.36 -5.81
N GLN A 93 7.27 3.34 -6.87
CA GLN A 93 6.11 2.46 -6.97
C GLN A 93 6.59 1.10 -7.45
N ASP A 94 6.63 0.14 -6.52
CA ASP A 94 7.20 -1.18 -6.82
C ASP A 94 6.31 -2.02 -7.72
N SER A 95 5.01 -1.74 -7.72
CA SER A 95 4.05 -2.45 -8.55
C SER A 95 3.22 -1.43 -9.30
N LYS A 96 2.82 -1.77 -10.52
CA LYS A 96 2.03 -0.85 -11.34
C LYS A 96 0.56 -0.85 -10.98
N HIS A 97 0.26 -1.22 -9.76
CA HIS A 97 -1.07 -1.18 -9.20
C HIS A 97 -0.98 -0.28 -7.97
N PRO A 98 -1.78 0.78 -7.89
CA PRO A 98 -1.65 1.70 -6.74
C PRO A 98 -1.97 0.94 -5.47
N HIS A 99 -1.16 1.16 -4.49
CA HIS A 99 -1.37 0.50 -3.21
C HIS A 99 -1.00 1.48 -2.10
N PHE A 100 -1.82 1.45 -1.07
CA PHE A 100 -1.62 2.30 0.08
C PHE A 100 -1.11 1.43 1.21
N HIS A 101 -0.01 1.86 1.83
CA HIS A 101 0.54 1.16 2.98
C HIS A 101 -0.02 1.78 4.24
N VAL A 102 -0.60 0.95 5.09
CA VAL A 102 -1.09 1.37 6.40
C VAL A 102 -0.22 0.64 7.41
N CYS A 103 0.60 1.38 8.14
CA CYS A 103 1.63 0.73 8.91
C CYS A 103 1.91 1.44 10.22
N SER A 104 2.54 0.73 11.14
CA SER A 104 2.87 1.24 12.45
C SER A 104 4.12 0.55 12.95
N GLY A 105 4.88 1.26 13.77
CA GLY A 105 6.11 0.75 14.36
C GLY A 105 7.32 1.15 13.56
N PRO A 106 8.51 0.75 14.02
CA PRO A 106 9.75 1.10 13.32
C PRO A 106 9.93 0.24 12.08
N LEU A 107 10.72 0.75 11.14
CA LEU A 107 11.06 0.01 9.95
C LEU A 107 11.88 -1.22 10.34
N THR A 108 11.44 -2.39 9.92
CA THR A 108 12.14 -3.64 10.27
C THR A 108 13.02 -4.14 9.15
N SER A 109 12.86 -3.59 7.94
CA SER A 109 13.70 -3.94 6.80
C SER A 109 13.61 -2.79 5.83
N PRO A 110 14.42 -2.77 4.76
CA PRO A 110 14.29 -1.69 3.79
C PRO A 110 12.87 -1.62 3.26
N GLY A 111 12.25 -0.45 3.41
CA GLY A 111 10.87 -0.28 3.00
C GLY A 111 10.70 -0.17 1.51
N PRO A 112 9.45 -0.06 1.04
CA PRO A 112 9.17 0.12 -0.38
C PRO A 112 9.88 1.37 -0.88
N GLY A 113 10.60 1.27 -1.97
CA GLY A 113 11.32 2.40 -2.53
C GLY A 113 12.59 2.77 -1.79
N ALA A 114 12.97 2.04 -0.75
CA ALA A 114 14.11 2.40 0.08
C ALA A 114 15.41 2.49 -0.69
N MET A 115 15.60 1.65 -1.68
CA MET A 115 16.82 1.71 -2.47
C MET A 115 16.94 3.02 -3.21
N ALA A 116 15.84 3.56 -3.69
CA ALA A 116 15.87 4.87 -4.34
C ALA A 116 16.13 5.97 -3.34
N ASP A 117 15.56 5.85 -2.15
CA ASP A 117 15.76 6.84 -1.12
C ASP A 117 17.17 6.90 -0.62
N ARG A 118 17.85 5.80 -0.58
CA ARG A 118 19.17 5.73 -0.03
C ARG A 118 20.13 6.67 -0.68
N ASN A 119 19.88 6.99 -1.92
CA ASN A 119 20.78 7.87 -2.64
C ASN A 119 20.46 9.31 -2.40
N GLN A 120 19.38 9.61 -1.71
CA GLN A 120 18.99 10.95 -1.48
C GLN A 120 19.13 11.35 -0.09
N SER A 121 19.06 10.46 0.71
CA SER A 121 18.97 10.84 1.95
C SER A 121 19.99 11.19 2.61
N THR A 122 20.06 11.23 3.17
CA THR A 122 20.68 11.43 3.85
C THR A 122 20.39 12.50 4.27
N SER A 123 20.02 13.06 4.33
CA SER A 123 19.73 13.94 4.49
C SER A 123 18.60 14.34 4.77
N ARG A 124 18.10 14.52 5.00
CA ARG A 124 17.08 14.90 5.11
C ARG A 124 16.38 14.63 5.93
N ARG A 125 16.57 14.47 6.45
CA ARG A 125 15.96 14.14 6.88
C ARG A 125 15.31 14.13 7.47
N GLU A 126 15.16 14.07 7.81
CA GLU A 126 14.57 13.80 7.94
C GLU A 126 13.80 13.60 8.23
N GLY A 127 13.77 13.58 8.63
CA GLY A 127 13.09 13.27 8.67
C GLY A 127 12.63 13.33 8.95
N PRO A 128 12.21 13.20 9.28
CA PRO A 128 11.60 13.13 9.39
C PRO A 128 11.31 13.05 9.36
#